data_4bbaa74b42e3afe7a05eedcda0b4a851
#
_entry.id   4bbaa74b42e3afe7a05eedcda0b4a851
#
_cell.length_a   1.000
_cell.length_b   1.000
_cell.length_c   1.000
_cell.angle_alpha   90.00
_cell.angle_beta   90.00
_cell.angle_gamma   90.00
#
_symmetry.space_group_name_H-M   'P 1'
#
loop_
_entity.id
_entity.type
_entity.pdbx_description
1 polymer ?
#
loop_
_entity_poly.entity_id
_entity_poly.type
_entity_poly.pdbx_seq_one_letter_code
_entity_poly.pdbx_strand_id
1 'polypeptide(L)'
;MRLQHRSPCARRLRTQLVMWLELATSLALLCLSNTVLAHDIYSKLRDRDGHLCCNGQDCKPVQAIVLPDGNYYLPVTDETIPADMETPSPDEGFHHCTYYPIANEFDRWGGPVWEDKPKTRCFFAPMNSS
;
A
#
# COMPACT_ATOMS: atom_id res chain seq x y z
N MET A 1 1.07 -18.53 64.00
CA MET A 1 0.59 -18.58 62.61
C MET A 1 -0.48 -17.52 62.39
N ARG A 2 -0.17 -16.42 61.62
CA ARG A 2 -1.16 -15.36 61.33
C ARG A 2 -1.72 -15.63 59.92
N LEU A 3 -2.99 -16.08 59.89
CA LEU A 3 -3.74 -16.18 58.67
C LEU A 3 -4.13 -14.77 58.17
N GLN A 4 -3.47 -14.29 57.07
CA GLN A 4 -3.85 -13.05 56.42
C GLN A 4 -5.18 -13.26 55.69
N HIS A 5 -6.25 -12.76 56.25
CA HIS A 5 -7.55 -12.64 55.59
C HIS A 5 -7.45 -11.53 54.52
N ARG A 6 -7.16 -11.91 53.29
CA ARG A 6 -7.25 -10.97 52.15
C ARG A 6 -8.72 -10.77 51.84
N SER A 7 -9.17 -9.50 51.93
CA SER A 7 -10.56 -9.08 51.68
C SER A 7 -11.03 -9.48 50.27
N PRO A 8 -12.28 -9.96 50.13
CA PRO A 8 -12.83 -10.40 48.83
C PRO A 8 -12.87 -9.29 47.74
N CYS A 9 -12.89 -8.05 48.19
CA CYS A 9 -12.89 -6.87 47.30
C CYS A 9 -11.56 -6.75 46.51
N ALA A 10 -10.42 -7.02 47.15
CA ALA A 10 -9.12 -6.98 46.51
C ALA A 10 -8.89 -8.07 45.45
N ARG A 11 -9.56 -9.22 45.60
CA ARG A 11 -9.54 -10.29 44.61
C ARG A 11 -10.32 -9.93 43.33
N ARG A 12 -11.49 -9.31 43.46
CA ARG A 12 -12.30 -8.92 42.32
C ARG A 12 -11.62 -7.81 41.48
N LEU A 13 -10.97 -6.87 42.14
CA LEU A 13 -10.26 -5.80 41.45
C LEU A 13 -9.07 -6.35 40.64
N ARG A 14 -8.37 -7.35 41.16
CA ARG A 14 -7.22 -7.95 40.50
C ARG A 14 -7.60 -8.79 39.27
N THR A 15 -8.70 -9.54 39.35
CA THR A 15 -9.21 -10.29 38.20
C THR A 15 -9.74 -9.39 37.10
N GLN A 16 -10.40 -8.29 37.44
CA GLN A 16 -10.84 -7.33 36.43
C GLN A 16 -9.67 -6.63 35.72
N LEU A 17 -8.64 -6.22 36.46
CA LEU A 17 -7.44 -5.63 35.87
C LEU A 17 -6.71 -6.58 34.90
N VAL A 18 -6.59 -7.86 35.24
CA VAL A 18 -5.96 -8.85 34.37
C VAL A 18 -6.77 -9.06 33.09
N MET A 19 -8.10 -9.17 33.18
CA MET A 19 -8.97 -9.29 32.00
C MET A 19 -8.86 -8.08 31.06
N TRP A 20 -8.81 -6.87 31.60
CA TRP A 20 -8.63 -5.67 30.77
C TRP A 20 -7.25 -5.61 30.10
N LEU A 21 -6.21 -6.09 30.77
CA LEU A 21 -4.86 -6.16 30.23
C LEU A 21 -4.78 -7.17 29.06
N GLU A 22 -5.40 -8.33 29.21
CA GLU A 22 -5.45 -9.35 28.15
C GLU A 22 -6.25 -8.90 26.94
N LEU A 23 -7.38 -8.23 27.16
CA LEU A 23 -8.17 -7.64 26.06
C LEU A 23 -7.39 -6.56 25.29
N ALA A 24 -6.70 -5.69 26.02
CA ALA A 24 -5.90 -4.62 25.41
C ALA A 24 -4.71 -5.16 24.62
N THR A 25 -4.04 -6.21 25.11
CA THR A 25 -2.93 -6.85 24.38
C THR A 25 -3.40 -7.58 23.14
N SER A 26 -4.54 -8.28 23.18
CA SER A 26 -5.14 -8.95 22.03
C SER A 26 -5.55 -7.95 20.94
N LEU A 27 -6.14 -6.82 21.32
CA LEU A 27 -6.54 -5.79 20.39
C LEU A 27 -5.32 -5.09 19.75
N ALA A 28 -4.26 -4.87 20.50
CA ALA A 28 -3.02 -4.32 20.00
C ALA A 28 -2.32 -5.27 19.00
N LEU A 29 -2.33 -6.59 19.24
CA LEU A 29 -1.79 -7.57 18.30
C LEU A 29 -2.57 -7.62 16.99
N LEU A 30 -3.90 -7.48 17.04
CA LEU A 30 -4.75 -7.46 15.84
C LEU A 30 -4.51 -6.21 14.98
N CYS A 31 -4.16 -5.08 15.59
CA CYS A 31 -3.82 -3.85 14.83
C CYS A 31 -2.45 -3.91 14.14
N LEU A 32 -1.53 -4.75 14.63
CA LEU A 32 -0.18 -4.89 14.06
C LEU A 32 -0.12 -5.81 12.83
N SER A 33 -1.16 -6.61 12.58
CA SER A 33 -1.15 -7.61 11.51
C SER A 33 -1.62 -7.11 10.14
N ASN A 34 -1.96 -5.83 9.97
CA ASN A 34 -2.53 -5.30 8.72
C ASN A 34 -1.58 -4.49 7.85
N THR A 35 -0.28 -4.52 8.09
CA THR A 35 0.67 -4.00 7.11
C THR A 35 1.06 -5.11 6.14
N VAL A 36 0.13 -5.53 5.28
CA VAL A 36 0.50 -6.24 4.05
C VAL A 36 1.30 -5.23 3.22
N LEU A 37 2.59 -5.46 3.15
CA LEU A 37 3.49 -4.74 2.27
C LEU A 37 3.08 -5.04 0.83
N ALA A 38 2.21 -4.20 0.25
CA ALA A 38 1.83 -4.26 -1.15
C ALA A 38 3.06 -4.20 -2.09
N HIS A 39 4.19 -3.72 -1.58
CA HIS A 39 5.43 -3.60 -2.32
C HIS A 39 6.00 -4.94 -2.81
N ASP A 40 5.71 -6.06 -2.15
CA ASP A 40 6.33 -7.35 -2.50
C ASP A 40 5.63 -8.04 -3.67
N ILE A 41 4.34 -7.73 -3.89
CA ILE A 41 3.51 -8.39 -4.91
C ILE A 41 3.91 -7.94 -6.31
N TYR A 42 4.33 -6.68 -6.48
CA TYR A 42 4.64 -6.07 -7.78
C TYR A 42 6.12 -6.04 -8.13
N SER A 43 7.01 -6.43 -7.21
CA SER A 43 8.46 -6.34 -7.38
C SER A 43 9.02 -7.20 -8.52
N LYS A 44 8.28 -8.24 -8.96
CA LYS A 44 8.67 -9.14 -10.05
C LYS A 44 7.99 -8.84 -11.38
N LEU A 45 6.99 -7.96 -11.37
CA LEU A 45 6.22 -7.63 -12.58
C LEU A 45 6.99 -6.61 -13.43
N ARG A 46 6.79 -6.70 -14.72
CA ARG A 46 7.48 -5.86 -15.70
C ARG A 46 6.47 -5.14 -16.58
N ASP A 47 6.85 -3.94 -17.02
CA ASP A 47 6.16 -3.21 -18.06
C ASP A 47 6.39 -3.85 -19.44
N ARG A 48 5.80 -3.27 -20.50
CA ARG A 48 5.93 -3.75 -21.88
C ARG A 48 7.36 -3.69 -22.41
N ASP A 49 8.17 -2.81 -21.87
CA ASP A 49 9.57 -2.61 -22.27
C ASP A 49 10.53 -3.50 -21.46
N GLY A 50 9.99 -4.32 -20.53
CA GLY A 50 10.74 -5.25 -19.72
C GLY A 50 11.34 -4.65 -18.44
N HIS A 51 11.05 -3.37 -18.12
CA HIS A 51 11.47 -2.76 -16.87
C HIS A 51 10.61 -3.23 -15.71
N LEU A 52 11.17 -3.31 -14.52
CA LEU A 52 10.41 -3.63 -13.32
C LEU A 52 9.36 -2.57 -13.04
N CYS A 53 8.11 -2.98 -12.79
CA CYS A 53 7.01 -2.10 -12.45
C CYS A 53 7.25 -1.38 -11.12
N CYS A 54 7.80 -2.09 -10.15
CA CYS A 54 8.05 -1.57 -8.81
C CYS A 54 9.54 -1.66 -8.49
N ASN A 55 10.11 -0.55 -8.05
CA ASN A 55 11.49 -0.47 -7.56
C ASN A 55 11.49 -0.08 -6.07
N GLY A 56 10.62 -0.74 -5.28
CA GLY A 56 10.57 -0.65 -3.83
C GLY A 56 9.56 0.33 -3.23
N GLN A 57 9.22 1.45 -3.88
CA GLN A 57 8.27 2.45 -3.32
C GLN A 57 7.38 3.12 -4.37
N ASP A 58 7.48 2.72 -5.62
CA ASP A 58 6.89 3.45 -6.75
C ASP A 58 5.44 3.04 -7.04
N CYS A 59 4.97 1.92 -6.49
CA CYS A 59 3.60 1.42 -6.64
C CYS A 59 2.76 1.79 -5.41
N LYS A 60 1.59 2.38 -5.66
CA LYS A 60 0.64 2.78 -4.60
C LYS A 60 -0.76 2.30 -4.95
N PRO A 61 -1.55 1.87 -3.95
CA PRO A 61 -2.97 1.66 -4.15
C PRO A 61 -3.64 2.99 -4.51
N VAL A 62 -4.51 2.96 -5.49
CA VAL A 62 -5.23 4.15 -5.99
C VAL A 62 -6.71 3.86 -6.15
N GLN A 63 -7.49 4.92 -6.25
CA GLN A 63 -8.86 4.83 -6.75
C GLN A 63 -8.85 5.13 -8.24
N ALA A 64 -9.52 4.31 -9.03
CA ALA A 64 -9.68 4.52 -10.45
C ALA A 64 -11.16 4.44 -10.83
N ILE A 65 -11.55 5.23 -11.81
CA ILE A 65 -12.88 5.24 -12.41
C ILE A 65 -12.72 4.71 -13.83
N VAL A 66 -13.44 3.62 -14.15
CA VAL A 66 -13.47 3.10 -15.50
C VAL A 66 -14.33 4.03 -16.37
N LEU A 67 -13.74 4.55 -17.43
CA LEU A 67 -14.43 5.40 -18.38
C LEU A 67 -15.19 4.60 -19.43
N PRO A 68 -16.19 5.19 -20.11
CA PRO A 68 -16.97 4.49 -21.15
C PRO A 68 -16.15 3.97 -22.36
N ASP A 69 -14.97 4.54 -22.57
CA ASP A 69 -14.02 4.12 -23.61
C ASP A 69 -13.05 3.02 -23.14
N GLY A 70 -13.22 2.53 -21.92
CA GLY A 70 -12.37 1.51 -21.29
C GLY A 70 -11.12 2.04 -20.63
N ASN A 71 -10.80 3.33 -20.74
CA ASN A 71 -9.67 3.94 -20.04
C ASN A 71 -9.96 4.11 -18.55
N TYR A 72 -8.94 4.40 -17.75
CA TYR A 72 -9.03 4.58 -16.30
C TYR A 72 -8.68 6.01 -15.91
N TYR A 73 -9.60 6.69 -15.23
CA TYR A 73 -9.34 8.01 -14.67
C TYR A 73 -8.92 7.90 -13.21
N LEU A 74 -7.82 8.52 -12.87
CA LEU A 74 -7.26 8.60 -11.51
C LEU A 74 -7.55 9.97 -10.90
N PRO A 75 -8.56 10.11 -10.00
CA PRO A 75 -8.96 11.42 -9.47
C PRO A 75 -7.88 12.12 -8.64
N VAL A 76 -6.97 11.35 -8.02
CA VAL A 76 -5.93 11.91 -7.13
C VAL A 76 -4.82 12.60 -7.93
N THR A 77 -4.49 12.11 -9.12
CA THR A 77 -3.41 12.63 -9.98
C THR A 77 -3.94 13.41 -11.17
N ASP A 78 -5.26 13.41 -11.38
CA ASP A 78 -5.93 13.98 -12.57
C ASP A 78 -5.35 13.38 -13.86
N GLU A 79 -5.11 12.07 -13.87
CA GLU A 79 -4.48 11.35 -14.97
C GLU A 79 -5.44 10.35 -15.58
N THR A 80 -5.41 10.21 -16.91
CA THR A 80 -6.13 9.14 -17.61
C THR A 80 -5.13 8.10 -18.10
N ILE A 81 -5.30 6.86 -17.63
CA ILE A 81 -4.49 5.72 -18.01
C ILE A 81 -5.18 4.98 -19.15
N PRO A 82 -4.51 4.75 -20.28
CA PRO A 82 -5.06 3.98 -21.38
C PRO A 82 -5.35 2.52 -20.98
N ALA A 83 -6.46 1.96 -21.47
CA ALA A 83 -6.85 0.58 -21.22
C ALA A 83 -5.77 -0.44 -21.63
N ASP A 84 -4.98 -0.12 -22.62
CA ASP A 84 -3.91 -0.98 -23.11
C ASP A 84 -2.69 -1.05 -22.15
N MET A 85 -2.61 -0.19 -21.14
CA MET A 85 -1.62 -0.27 -20.04
C MET A 85 -2.07 -1.16 -18.88
N GLU A 86 -3.31 -1.66 -18.93
CA GLU A 86 -3.84 -2.50 -17.87
C GLU A 86 -3.06 -3.82 -17.74
N THR A 87 -2.75 -4.16 -16.50
CA THR A 87 -2.22 -5.46 -16.10
C THR A 87 -3.09 -6.02 -14.98
N PRO A 88 -3.44 -7.31 -14.99
CA PRO A 88 -4.24 -7.91 -13.91
C PRO A 88 -3.61 -7.70 -12.54
N SER A 89 -4.41 -7.20 -11.60
CA SER A 89 -3.98 -7.00 -10.22
C SER A 89 -3.99 -8.31 -9.45
N PRO A 90 -2.92 -8.66 -8.73
CA PRO A 90 -2.87 -9.87 -7.92
C PRO A 90 -3.77 -9.84 -6.68
N ASP A 91 -4.16 -8.66 -6.20
CA ASP A 91 -4.95 -8.45 -4.97
C ASP A 91 -6.32 -7.81 -5.21
N GLU A 92 -6.75 -7.81 -6.48
CA GLU A 92 -8.04 -7.23 -6.92
C GLU A 92 -8.17 -5.71 -6.62
N GLY A 93 -7.09 -5.03 -6.28
CA GLY A 93 -7.04 -3.57 -6.11
C GLY A 93 -6.54 -2.85 -7.35
N PHE A 94 -6.80 -1.54 -7.45
CA PHE A 94 -6.11 -0.70 -8.41
C PHE A 94 -4.78 -0.23 -7.83
N HIS A 95 -3.69 -0.38 -8.59
CA HIS A 95 -2.37 0.13 -8.21
C HIS A 95 -1.73 0.88 -9.36
N HIS A 96 -1.10 2.00 -9.01
CA HIS A 96 -0.43 2.88 -9.94
C HIS A 96 1.06 2.94 -9.59
N CYS A 97 1.88 2.54 -10.53
CA CYS A 97 3.33 2.55 -10.40
C CYS A 97 3.89 3.64 -11.30
N THR A 98 4.64 4.55 -10.72
CA THR A 98 5.21 5.70 -11.43
C THR A 98 6.73 5.68 -11.41
N TYR A 99 7.36 6.46 -12.27
CA TYR A 99 8.79 6.72 -12.28
C TYR A 99 9.06 8.15 -12.72
N TYR A 100 10.19 8.68 -12.32
CA TYR A 100 10.68 9.97 -12.81
C TYR A 100 11.65 9.71 -13.96
N PRO A 101 11.32 10.09 -15.20
CA PRO A 101 12.26 9.94 -16.31
C PRO A 101 13.44 10.90 -16.13
N ILE A 102 14.58 10.51 -16.69
CA ILE A 102 15.72 11.40 -16.80
C ILE A 102 15.41 12.39 -17.94
N ALA A 103 15.39 13.68 -17.64
CA ALA A 103 15.38 14.70 -18.67
C ALA A 103 16.67 14.56 -19.53
N ASN A 104 16.56 14.84 -20.83
CA ASN A 104 17.73 14.78 -21.73
C ASN A 104 18.75 15.92 -21.47
N GLU A 105 18.85 16.34 -20.22
CA GLU A 105 19.69 17.41 -19.74
C GLU A 105 20.59 16.93 -18.61
N PHE A 106 21.78 17.49 -18.54
CA PHE A 106 22.70 17.27 -17.44
C PHE A 106 22.86 18.57 -16.65
N ASP A 107 22.94 18.47 -15.34
CA ASP A 107 23.25 19.62 -14.51
C ASP A 107 24.70 20.11 -14.73
N ARG A 108 25.03 21.25 -14.12
CA ARG A 108 26.38 21.84 -14.23
C ARG A 108 27.50 20.91 -13.70
N TRP A 109 27.16 19.87 -12.98
CA TRP A 109 28.09 18.91 -12.38
C TRP A 109 28.14 17.59 -13.15
N GLY A 110 27.41 17.50 -14.29
CA GLY A 110 27.33 16.31 -15.12
C GLY A 110 26.41 15.22 -14.54
N GLY A 111 25.56 15.56 -13.57
CA GLY A 111 24.54 14.67 -13.05
C GLY A 111 23.27 14.67 -13.90
N PRO A 112 22.50 13.56 -13.92
CA PRO A 112 21.23 13.51 -14.64
C PRO A 112 20.19 14.42 -13.98
N VAL A 113 19.49 15.20 -14.80
CA VAL A 113 18.32 15.97 -14.36
C VAL A 113 17.08 15.09 -14.53
N TRP A 114 16.26 15.00 -13.49
CA TRP A 114 15.01 14.25 -13.51
C TRP A 114 13.85 15.16 -13.94
N GLU A 115 12.89 14.62 -14.69
CA GLU A 115 11.66 15.37 -15.00
C GLU A 115 10.89 15.66 -13.70
N ASP A 116 10.26 16.81 -13.61
CA ASP A 116 9.51 17.26 -12.42
C ASP A 116 8.22 16.45 -12.19
N LYS A 117 7.72 15.79 -13.24
CA LYS A 117 6.48 15.01 -13.17
C LYS A 117 6.77 13.53 -13.36
N PRO A 118 6.23 12.69 -12.47
CA PRO A 118 6.31 11.24 -12.66
C PRO A 118 5.47 10.83 -13.88
N LYS A 119 5.91 9.77 -14.55
CA LYS A 119 5.16 9.09 -15.61
C LYS A 119 4.68 7.74 -15.13
N THR A 120 3.56 7.27 -15.66
CA THR A 120 3.05 5.93 -15.40
C THR A 120 4.01 4.91 -16.01
N ARG A 121 4.42 3.93 -15.18
CA ARG A 121 5.17 2.76 -15.63
C ARG A 121 4.27 1.56 -15.80
N CYS A 122 3.48 1.25 -14.77
CA CYS A 122 2.53 0.14 -14.78
C CYS A 122 1.24 0.56 -14.08
N PHE A 123 0.15 0.01 -14.56
CA PHE A 123 -1.15 0.15 -13.94
C PHE A 123 -1.79 -1.22 -13.77
N PHE A 124 -2.21 -1.54 -12.55
CA PHE A 124 -2.86 -2.80 -12.20
C PHE A 124 -4.31 -2.55 -11.90
N ALA A 125 -5.18 -3.38 -12.46
CA ALA A 125 -6.62 -3.30 -12.28
C ALA A 125 -7.21 -4.68 -11.93
N PRO A 126 -8.33 -4.73 -11.18
CA PRO A 126 -9.07 -5.96 -10.92
C PRO A 126 -9.46 -6.65 -12.23
N MET A 127 -9.38 -7.99 -12.29
CA MET A 127 -9.69 -8.75 -13.50
C MET A 127 -11.10 -8.57 -14.03
N ASN A 128 -12.02 -7.99 -13.25
CA ASN A 128 -13.42 -7.77 -13.60
C ASN A 128 -13.77 -6.28 -13.71
N SER A 129 -12.81 -5.41 -13.93
CA SER A 129 -13.01 -3.95 -13.97
C SER A 129 -13.43 -3.40 -15.34
N SER A 130 -13.37 -4.22 -16.39
CA SER A 130 -13.77 -3.87 -17.77
C SER A 130 -15.17 -4.36 -18.15
#